data_f925a6799fa4fb441b401e01183c8101
#
_entry.id   f925a6799fa4fb441b401e01183c8101
#
_cell.length_a   1.000
_cell.length_b   1.000
_cell.length_c   1.000
_cell.angle_alpha   90.00
_cell.angle_beta   90.00
_cell.angle_gamma   90.00
#
_symmetry.space_group_name_H-M   'P 1'
#
loop_
_entity.id
_entity.type
_entity.pdbx_description
1 polymer ?
#
loop_
_entity_poly.entity_id
_entity_poly.type
_entity_poly.pdbx_seq_one_letter_code
_entity_poly.pdbx_strand_id
1 'polypeptide(L)'
;MKALAVRESLESCLETLFKDTGIRYEINSRYVVLVKADSKKKPRQYTIFIEEQRDTLTESSITAFVGRQKNATQTGLTKLDSKKFQRGFYFMSSPDVIKTLQMLSGVSGGAELFSGLHVYGGDGYDNLYLMDGIPMYQAGHLAGLFSAFNTDVIETVDFYKSGFPARYGGRLSSVVDVRTREGDFNEYHGNFSIGLLDSRFSLEGPIIKGKTSFNLGLRGSWLDVISIPAFALINRMTVKDSGERYNAHYRFWDANARLTHLFAPDNTLSLNFYMGRDNLGFGIGVEDIDEDRSEVTDGDLDLNWGNMVTSLNWDLKLSDNLYVDASLFHSQNRSSYELTSVEDNRSYMMDGTYDRYWRSAEEYNIAVVNDLG
;
A
#
# COMPACT_ATOMS: atom_id res chain seq x y z
N MET A 1 -40.72 1.05 -0.06
CA MET A 1 -40.68 1.99 1.07
C MET A 1 -39.97 3.26 0.59
N LYS A 2 -40.67 4.37 0.53
CA LYS A 2 -40.08 5.66 0.14
C LYS A 2 -39.34 6.23 1.38
N ALA A 3 -38.06 6.48 1.26
CA ALA A 3 -37.31 7.23 2.25
C ALA A 3 -37.89 8.63 2.36
N LEU A 4 -38.46 8.96 3.50
CA LEU A 4 -38.97 10.28 3.81
C LEU A 4 -37.86 11.20 4.28
N ALA A 5 -37.87 12.41 3.76
CA ALA A 5 -36.83 13.40 3.87
C ALA A 5 -36.64 13.94 5.29
N VAL A 6 -35.42 14.02 5.64
CA VAL A 6 -34.67 14.91 6.53
C VAL A 6 -35.44 16.18 6.93
N ARG A 7 -36.06 16.17 8.11
CA ARG A 7 -36.39 17.28 9.03
C ARG A 7 -37.59 17.03 9.95
N GLU A 8 -38.15 15.84 9.97
CA GLU A 8 -39.20 15.50 10.90
C GLU A 8 -38.59 14.97 12.22
N SER A 9 -39.21 15.29 13.34
CA SER A 9 -38.79 14.74 14.63
C SER A 9 -38.98 13.23 14.64
N LEU A 10 -38.18 12.50 15.43
CA LEU A 10 -38.28 11.05 15.57
C LEU A 10 -39.71 10.59 15.91
N GLU A 11 -40.43 11.40 16.68
CA GLU A 11 -41.84 11.17 17.05
C GLU A 11 -42.77 11.19 15.84
N SER A 12 -42.63 12.20 14.96
CA SER A 12 -43.43 12.32 13.74
C SER A 12 -43.17 11.15 12.78
N CYS A 13 -41.92 10.71 12.67
CA CYS A 13 -41.59 9.52 11.87
C CYS A 13 -42.20 8.25 12.43
N LEU A 14 -42.18 8.07 13.75
CA LEU A 14 -42.74 6.90 14.40
C LEU A 14 -44.27 6.89 14.34
N GLU A 15 -44.93 8.03 14.50
CA GLU A 15 -46.38 8.15 14.30
C GLU A 15 -46.79 7.78 12.89
N THR A 16 -46.05 8.24 11.88
CA THR A 16 -46.34 7.93 10.48
C THR A 16 -46.10 6.45 10.16
N LEU A 17 -45.05 5.86 10.69
CA LEU A 17 -44.67 4.46 10.47
C LEU A 17 -45.64 3.47 11.12
N PHE A 18 -46.17 3.78 12.31
CA PHE A 18 -46.99 2.87 13.07
C PHE A 18 -48.48 3.20 13.06
N LYS A 19 -48.85 4.25 12.30
CA LYS A 19 -50.26 4.58 12.05
C LYS A 19 -50.98 3.37 11.45
N ASP A 20 -52.07 2.96 12.05
CA ASP A 20 -52.90 1.82 11.63
C ASP A 20 -52.28 0.42 11.72
N THR A 21 -51.11 0.26 12.37
CA THR A 21 -50.43 -1.03 12.49
C THR A 21 -50.79 -1.79 13.79
N GLY A 22 -51.52 -1.15 14.73
CA GLY A 22 -51.85 -1.74 16.07
C GLY A 22 -50.61 -1.87 16.99
N ILE A 23 -49.55 -1.12 16.67
CA ILE A 23 -48.31 -1.05 17.46
C ILE A 23 -48.29 0.30 18.18
N ARG A 24 -48.09 0.30 19.50
CA ARG A 24 -47.79 1.49 20.28
C ARG A 24 -46.31 1.56 20.53
N TYR A 25 -45.76 2.78 20.55
CA TYR A 25 -44.38 3.01 20.90
C TYR A 25 -44.26 3.91 22.13
N GLU A 26 -43.21 3.72 22.89
CA GLU A 26 -42.84 4.55 24.04
C GLU A 26 -41.36 4.91 23.91
N ILE A 27 -41.06 6.22 23.95
CA ILE A 27 -39.68 6.73 23.83
C ILE A 27 -39.14 6.90 25.27
N ASN A 28 -38.04 6.21 25.56
CA ASN A 28 -37.40 6.26 26.87
C ASN A 28 -35.93 6.63 26.69
N SER A 29 -35.63 7.93 26.77
CA SER A 29 -34.35 8.63 26.61
C SER A 29 -33.34 8.08 25.58
N ARG A 30 -33.11 6.79 25.49
CA ARG A 30 -32.10 6.17 24.55
C ARG A 30 -32.65 5.00 23.72
N TYR A 31 -33.91 4.64 23.90
CA TYR A 31 -34.51 3.52 23.18
C TYR A 31 -36.00 3.73 22.94
N VAL A 32 -36.52 3.13 21.90
CA VAL A 32 -37.93 3.11 21.56
C VAL A 32 -38.47 1.71 21.87
N VAL A 33 -39.47 1.62 22.72
CA VAL A 33 -40.14 0.38 23.06
C VAL A 33 -41.38 0.24 22.20
N LEU A 34 -41.49 -0.86 21.47
CA LEU A 34 -42.66 -1.17 20.65
C LEU A 34 -43.53 -2.20 21.37
N VAL A 35 -44.82 -1.89 21.53
CA VAL A 35 -45.78 -2.75 22.21
C VAL A 35 -46.98 -3.03 21.29
N LYS A 36 -47.31 -4.28 21.07
CA LYS A 36 -48.51 -4.67 20.31
C LYS A 36 -49.78 -4.36 21.10
N ALA A 37 -50.71 -3.63 20.55
CA ALA A 37 -51.87 -3.08 21.22
C ALA A 37 -52.88 -4.13 21.74
N ASP A 38 -52.82 -5.40 21.30
CA ASP A 38 -53.86 -6.40 21.49
C ASP A 38 -53.41 -7.72 22.12
N SER A 39 -52.48 -7.74 23.06
CA SER A 39 -52.14 -9.00 23.76
C SER A 39 -52.47 -8.96 25.23
N LYS A 40 -53.43 -9.81 25.68
CA LYS A 40 -53.65 -10.18 27.08
C LYS A 40 -52.48 -10.99 27.71
N LYS A 41 -51.38 -11.20 26.95
CA LYS A 41 -50.11 -11.79 27.41
C LYS A 41 -49.10 -10.67 27.63
N LYS A 42 -48.29 -10.79 28.69
CA LYS A 42 -47.18 -9.84 28.97
C LYS A 42 -46.50 -9.43 27.67
N PRO A 43 -46.37 -8.13 27.39
CA PRO A 43 -45.77 -7.66 26.14
C PRO A 43 -44.33 -8.18 26.01
N ARG A 44 -43.99 -8.78 24.87
CA ARG A 44 -42.59 -8.97 24.51
C ARG A 44 -42.04 -7.57 24.21
N GLN A 45 -41.21 -7.10 25.10
CA GLN A 45 -40.46 -5.86 24.88
C GLN A 45 -39.37 -6.10 23.82
N TYR A 46 -39.46 -5.42 22.69
CA TYR A 46 -38.40 -5.33 21.73
C TYR A 46 -37.68 -4.01 21.99
N THR A 47 -36.46 -4.09 22.50
CA THR A 47 -35.59 -2.91 22.69
C THR A 47 -34.81 -2.68 21.41
N ILE A 48 -35.09 -1.59 20.73
CA ILE A 48 -34.26 -1.14 19.60
C ILE A 48 -33.29 -0.14 20.18
N PHE A 49 -31.99 -0.49 20.13
CA PHE A 49 -30.92 0.44 20.43
C PHE A 49 -30.73 1.34 19.20
N ILE A 50 -31.04 2.61 19.35
CA ILE A 50 -30.61 3.64 18.39
C ILE A 50 -29.24 4.06 18.89
N GLU A 51 -28.20 3.43 18.34
CA GLU A 51 -26.83 3.90 18.50
C GLU A 51 -26.70 5.17 17.66
N GLU A 52 -26.86 6.32 18.31
CA GLU A 52 -26.46 7.58 17.75
C GLU A 52 -24.93 7.51 17.63
N GLN A 53 -24.45 7.13 16.46
CA GLN A 53 -23.02 7.23 16.14
C GLN A 53 -22.69 8.71 16.13
N ARG A 54 -22.50 9.28 17.31
CA ARG A 54 -21.74 10.50 17.45
C ARG A 54 -20.31 10.13 17.12
N ASP A 55 -19.91 10.42 15.91
CA ASP A 55 -18.51 10.65 15.62
C ASP A 55 -18.07 11.82 16.52
N THR A 56 -17.79 11.51 17.77
CA THR A 56 -17.01 12.41 18.62
C THR A 56 -15.59 12.34 18.06
N LEU A 57 -15.34 13.16 17.05
CA LEU A 57 -13.98 13.55 16.69
C LEU A 57 -13.38 14.08 17.99
N THR A 58 -12.40 13.36 18.52
CA THR A 58 -11.64 13.82 19.67
C THR A 58 -11.09 15.22 19.33
N GLU A 59 -11.17 16.15 20.26
CA GLU A 59 -10.80 17.56 20.08
C GLU A 59 -9.37 17.73 19.52
N SER A 60 -8.48 16.78 19.77
CA SER A 60 -7.13 16.71 19.21
C SER A 60 -7.09 16.49 17.68
N SER A 61 -8.06 15.75 17.10
CA SER A 61 -8.15 15.61 15.64
C SER A 61 -8.68 16.89 14.96
N ILE A 62 -9.46 17.69 15.68
CA ILE A 62 -9.98 18.97 15.19
C ILE A 62 -8.88 20.02 15.12
N THR A 63 -7.97 20.08 16.09
CA THR A 63 -6.86 21.05 16.11
C THR A 63 -5.83 20.80 15.01
N ALA A 64 -5.45 19.54 14.78
CA ALA A 64 -4.60 19.17 13.64
C ALA A 64 -5.29 19.44 12.28
N PHE A 65 -6.61 19.28 12.22
CA PHE A 65 -7.42 19.59 11.03
C PHE A 65 -7.55 21.09 10.78
N VAL A 66 -7.71 21.92 11.81
CA VAL A 66 -7.83 23.38 11.66
C VAL A 66 -6.54 24.00 11.12
N GLY A 67 -5.37 23.54 11.53
CA GLY A 67 -4.09 23.95 10.94
C GLY A 67 -3.97 23.58 9.45
N ARG A 68 -4.49 22.43 9.04
CA ARG A 68 -4.48 21.94 7.65
C ARG A 68 -5.64 22.48 6.80
N GLN A 69 -6.79 22.79 7.38
CA GLN A 69 -7.94 23.36 6.67
C GLN A 69 -7.72 24.76 6.12
N LYS A 70 -6.72 25.49 6.60
CA LYS A 70 -6.34 26.78 5.98
C LYS A 70 -5.92 26.64 4.52
N ASN A 71 -5.64 25.43 4.06
CA ASN A 71 -5.31 25.10 2.66
C ASN A 71 -6.49 24.52 1.87
N ALA A 72 -7.71 24.45 2.43
CA ALA A 72 -8.90 23.90 1.77
C ALA A 72 -9.41 24.74 0.59
N THR A 73 -8.83 25.92 0.35
CA THR A 73 -9.10 26.79 -0.80
C THR A 73 -8.26 26.44 -2.03
N GLN A 74 -7.39 25.42 -1.96
CA GLN A 74 -6.57 25.04 -3.11
C GLN A 74 -7.42 24.24 -4.10
N THR A 75 -7.68 24.87 -5.23
CA THR A 75 -8.21 24.19 -6.42
C THR A 75 -7.20 23.17 -6.90
N GLY A 76 -7.56 21.90 -6.94
CA GLY A 76 -6.68 20.81 -7.39
C GLY A 76 -6.29 19.81 -6.31
N LEU A 77 -6.52 20.10 -5.04
CA LEU A 77 -6.33 19.15 -3.95
C LEU A 77 -7.50 18.15 -3.88
N THR A 78 -7.20 16.87 -3.96
CA THR A 78 -8.10 15.78 -3.61
C THR A 78 -7.58 15.07 -2.37
N LYS A 79 -8.37 15.05 -1.31
CA LYS A 79 -8.04 14.36 -0.06
C LYS A 79 -8.76 13.04 0.02
N LEU A 80 -8.02 11.97 0.24
CA LEU A 80 -8.54 10.61 0.38
C LEU A 80 -8.18 10.06 1.75
N ASP A 81 -9.19 9.64 2.50
CA ASP A 81 -9.04 8.99 3.80
C ASP A 81 -8.85 7.49 3.65
N SER A 82 -8.30 6.82 4.66
CA SER A 82 -8.09 5.36 4.68
C SER A 82 -9.36 4.56 4.34
N LYS A 83 -10.53 5.00 4.81
CA LYS A 83 -11.83 4.39 4.50
C LYS A 83 -12.16 4.38 3.00
N LYS A 84 -11.69 5.38 2.24
CA LYS A 84 -11.88 5.45 0.78
C LYS A 84 -11.00 4.46 0.05
N PHE A 85 -9.77 4.24 0.51
CA PHE A 85 -8.88 3.21 -0.07
C PHE A 85 -9.42 1.81 0.18
N GLN A 86 -9.90 1.53 1.40
CA GLN A 86 -10.51 0.23 1.74
C GLN A 86 -11.81 -0.07 0.96
N ARG A 87 -12.44 0.94 0.36
CA ARG A 87 -13.62 0.80 -0.52
C ARG A 87 -13.28 1.02 -1.99
N GLY A 88 -12.03 1.36 -2.29
CA GLY A 88 -11.54 1.70 -3.61
C GLY A 88 -11.25 0.49 -4.48
N PHE A 89 -10.31 0.65 -5.37
CA PHE A 89 -9.88 -0.40 -6.27
C PHE A 89 -9.03 -1.45 -5.55
N TYR A 90 -9.43 -2.70 -5.66
CA TYR A 90 -8.66 -3.84 -5.18
C TYR A 90 -8.00 -4.52 -6.37
N PHE A 91 -6.68 -4.52 -6.38
CA PHE A 91 -5.92 -5.29 -7.35
C PHE A 91 -5.53 -6.63 -6.72
N MET A 92 -6.11 -7.71 -7.24
CA MET A 92 -5.84 -9.09 -6.79
C MET A 92 -5.83 -9.25 -5.26
N SER A 93 -6.84 -8.68 -4.59
CA SER A 93 -7.13 -8.74 -3.16
C SER A 93 -6.52 -7.65 -2.26
N SER A 94 -5.69 -6.78 -2.77
CA SER A 94 -5.12 -5.67 -1.97
C SER A 94 -5.61 -4.31 -2.47
N PRO A 95 -6.05 -3.40 -1.57
CA PRO A 95 -6.35 -2.03 -1.96
C PRO A 95 -5.05 -1.31 -2.34
N ASP A 96 -5.10 -0.53 -3.41
CA ASP A 96 -3.94 0.16 -3.96
C ASP A 96 -4.18 1.67 -4.07
N VAL A 97 -3.23 2.45 -3.52
CA VAL A 97 -3.31 3.92 -3.51
C VAL A 97 -3.23 4.47 -4.92
N ILE A 98 -2.22 4.07 -5.70
CA ILE A 98 -1.98 4.62 -7.04
C ILE A 98 -3.12 4.24 -7.98
N LYS A 99 -3.59 3.00 -7.93
CA LYS A 99 -4.74 2.55 -8.73
C LYS A 99 -6.02 3.30 -8.35
N THR A 100 -6.23 3.63 -7.07
CA THR A 100 -7.35 4.45 -6.64
C THR A 100 -7.24 5.88 -7.18
N LEU A 101 -6.05 6.47 -7.21
CA LEU A 101 -5.82 7.79 -7.79
C LEU A 101 -6.05 7.81 -9.32
N GLN A 102 -5.72 6.74 -10.02
CA GLN A 102 -5.95 6.58 -11.46
C GLN A 102 -7.45 6.61 -11.85
N MET A 103 -8.34 6.31 -10.90
CA MET A 103 -9.80 6.40 -11.12
C MET A 103 -10.33 7.85 -11.08
N LEU A 104 -9.51 8.81 -10.69
CA LEU A 104 -9.93 10.21 -10.58
C LEU A 104 -9.91 10.90 -11.94
N SER A 105 -10.84 11.83 -12.15
CA SER A 105 -10.91 12.63 -13.36
C SER A 105 -9.60 13.40 -13.64
N GLY A 106 -9.10 13.34 -14.87
CA GLY A 106 -7.84 13.98 -15.29
C GLY A 106 -6.60 13.19 -14.94
N VAL A 107 -6.77 11.95 -14.47
CA VAL A 107 -5.67 11.03 -14.16
C VAL A 107 -5.83 9.79 -15.04
N SER A 108 -4.74 9.32 -15.60
CA SER A 108 -4.69 8.06 -16.35
C SER A 108 -3.58 7.16 -15.83
N GLY A 109 -3.77 5.86 -15.93
CA GLY A 109 -2.72 4.89 -15.92
C GLY A 109 -2.12 4.81 -17.32
N GLY A 110 -0.84 4.60 -17.49
CA GLY A 110 -0.23 4.37 -18.81
C GLY A 110 -0.70 3.07 -19.47
N ALA A 111 0.20 2.11 -19.71
CA ALA A 111 -0.18 0.76 -20.15
C ALA A 111 -0.93 0.00 -19.07
N GLU A 112 -1.87 -0.87 -19.43
CA GLU A 112 -2.95 -1.40 -18.56
C GLU A 112 -2.52 -2.03 -17.22
N LEU A 113 -1.32 -2.56 -17.09
CA LEU A 113 -0.84 -3.22 -15.88
C LEU A 113 0.33 -2.50 -15.19
N PHE A 114 1.27 -1.95 -15.95
CA PHE A 114 2.57 -1.47 -15.47
C PHE A 114 2.69 0.06 -15.48
N SER A 115 1.66 0.75 -15.11
CA SER A 115 1.64 2.18 -15.38
C SER A 115 1.86 3.04 -14.16
N GLY A 116 2.67 4.06 -14.35
CA GLY A 116 2.75 5.21 -13.45
C GLY A 116 1.46 6.02 -13.42
N LEU A 117 1.46 7.08 -12.65
CA LEU A 117 0.38 8.05 -12.57
C LEU A 117 0.63 9.14 -13.61
N HIS A 118 -0.28 9.29 -14.58
CA HIS A 118 -0.24 10.35 -15.57
C HIS A 118 -1.34 11.37 -15.31
N VAL A 119 -0.97 12.58 -14.94
CA VAL A 119 -1.91 13.62 -14.53
C VAL A 119 -1.92 14.73 -15.57
N TYR A 120 -3.10 14.98 -16.15
CA TYR A 120 -3.32 15.96 -17.23
C TYR A 120 -2.33 15.83 -18.40
N GLY A 121 -1.91 14.60 -18.71
CA GLY A 121 -0.97 14.32 -19.81
C GLY A 121 0.52 14.45 -19.45
N GLY A 122 0.85 14.70 -18.17
CA GLY A 122 2.23 14.65 -17.68
C GLY A 122 2.78 13.22 -17.64
N ASP A 123 4.10 13.10 -17.64
CA ASP A 123 4.75 11.78 -17.53
C ASP A 123 4.67 11.23 -16.11
N GLY A 124 4.74 9.90 -15.98
CA GLY A 124 4.77 9.22 -14.71
C GLY A 124 5.92 9.66 -13.79
N TYR A 125 7.04 10.05 -14.34
CA TYR A 125 8.21 10.57 -13.63
C TYR A 125 8.08 12.04 -13.19
N ASP A 126 7.11 12.78 -13.72
CA ASP A 126 6.87 14.18 -13.37
C ASP A 126 6.10 14.34 -12.05
N ASN A 127 5.68 13.27 -11.44
CA ASN A 127 4.95 13.29 -10.17
C ASN A 127 5.91 13.23 -8.98
N LEU A 128 5.59 14.00 -7.94
CA LEU A 128 6.28 13.93 -6.66
C LEU A 128 5.53 13.00 -5.72
N TYR A 129 6.17 11.93 -5.32
CA TYR A 129 5.64 11.02 -4.30
C TYR A 129 6.31 11.31 -2.97
N LEU A 130 5.51 11.45 -1.93
CA LEU A 130 5.97 11.72 -0.58
C LEU A 130 5.36 10.71 0.40
N MET A 131 6.16 10.28 1.37
CA MET A 131 5.70 9.56 2.53
C MET A 131 6.00 10.43 3.77
N ASP A 132 4.96 10.84 4.49
CA ASP A 132 5.03 11.77 5.62
C ASP A 132 5.78 13.08 5.29
N GLY A 133 5.60 13.57 4.04
CA GLY A 133 6.26 14.78 3.53
C GLY A 133 7.67 14.58 2.99
N ILE A 134 8.22 13.36 3.04
CA ILE A 134 9.58 13.03 2.60
C ILE A 134 9.55 12.42 1.20
N PRO A 135 10.40 12.86 0.26
CA PRO A 135 10.44 12.33 -1.09
C PRO A 135 10.76 10.83 -1.13
N MET A 136 9.99 10.12 -1.96
CA MET A 136 10.19 8.72 -2.27
C MET A 136 10.43 8.58 -3.77
N TYR A 137 11.54 7.97 -4.17
CA TYR A 137 11.98 7.95 -5.57
C TYR A 137 11.17 6.98 -6.44
N GLN A 138 10.75 5.86 -5.87
CA GLN A 138 9.97 4.85 -6.58
C GLN A 138 8.71 4.49 -5.79
N ALA A 139 7.56 4.78 -6.37
CA ALA A 139 6.26 4.64 -5.70
C ALA A 139 5.58 3.29 -5.97
N GLY A 140 6.25 2.35 -6.62
CA GLY A 140 5.64 1.08 -7.01
C GLY A 140 6.60 -0.10 -7.05
N HIS A 141 6.02 -1.28 -6.86
CA HIS A 141 6.63 -2.58 -7.04
C HIS A 141 6.29 -3.14 -8.42
N LEU A 142 7.14 -4.04 -8.94
CA LEU A 142 6.97 -4.68 -10.24
C LEU A 142 6.57 -3.69 -11.34
N ALA A 143 7.44 -2.68 -11.57
CA ALA A 143 7.22 -1.64 -12.58
C ALA A 143 5.88 -0.88 -12.44
N GLY A 144 5.37 -0.73 -11.22
CA GLY A 144 4.13 -0.02 -10.92
C GLY A 144 2.86 -0.88 -10.92
N LEU A 145 2.99 -2.20 -10.98
CA LEU A 145 1.84 -3.10 -10.84
C LEU A 145 1.18 -2.97 -9.46
N PHE A 146 1.99 -2.81 -8.40
CA PHE A 146 1.53 -2.53 -7.04
C PHE A 146 2.13 -1.22 -6.56
N SER A 147 1.37 -0.45 -5.78
CA SER A 147 1.95 0.72 -5.12
C SER A 147 2.85 0.29 -3.95
N ALA A 148 3.88 1.09 -3.68
CA ALA A 148 4.75 0.92 -2.51
C ALA A 148 4.06 1.34 -1.20
N PHE A 149 2.82 1.81 -1.26
CA PHE A 149 2.07 2.35 -0.13
C PHE A 149 1.18 1.27 0.49
N ASN A 150 1.54 0.79 1.68
CA ASN A 150 0.72 -0.14 2.44
C ASN A 150 -0.50 0.59 3.05
N THR A 151 -1.69 0.33 2.50
CA THR A 151 -2.94 1.00 2.90
C THR A 151 -3.36 0.72 4.34
N ASP A 152 -2.85 -0.33 4.97
CA ASP A 152 -3.21 -0.68 6.35
C ASP A 152 -2.59 0.27 7.39
N VAL A 153 -1.51 0.98 7.02
CA VAL A 153 -0.84 1.96 7.90
C VAL A 153 -1.09 3.41 7.49
N ILE A 154 -1.79 3.65 6.37
CA ILE A 154 -2.06 4.99 5.86
C ILE A 154 -3.29 5.58 6.54
N GLU A 155 -3.19 6.86 6.90
CA GLU A 155 -4.31 7.66 7.38
C GLU A 155 -4.98 8.43 6.25
N THR A 156 -4.18 9.22 5.51
CA THR A 156 -4.69 10.08 4.43
C THR A 156 -3.70 10.16 3.27
N VAL A 157 -4.23 10.49 2.10
CA VAL A 157 -3.44 10.88 0.94
C VAL A 157 -3.93 12.23 0.44
N ASP A 158 -3.03 13.19 0.41
CA ASP A 158 -3.24 14.50 -0.16
C ASP A 158 -2.70 14.48 -1.60
N PHE A 159 -3.61 14.49 -2.58
CA PHE A 159 -3.28 14.46 -3.98
C PHE A 159 -3.54 15.80 -4.65
N TYR A 160 -2.47 16.46 -5.07
CA TYR A 160 -2.51 17.71 -5.82
C TYR A 160 -2.33 17.42 -7.30
N LYS A 161 -3.41 17.51 -8.06
CA LYS A 161 -3.39 17.32 -9.52
C LYS A 161 -2.78 18.52 -10.25
N SER A 162 -2.84 19.70 -9.62
CA SER A 162 -2.28 20.95 -10.10
C SER A 162 -2.26 21.98 -8.97
N GLY A 163 -1.56 23.11 -9.14
CA GLY A 163 -1.60 24.21 -8.19
C GLY A 163 -1.12 23.84 -6.79
N PHE A 164 -0.14 22.97 -6.70
CA PHE A 164 0.44 22.57 -5.40
C PHE A 164 1.19 23.74 -4.74
N PRO A 165 1.24 23.79 -3.40
CA PRO A 165 1.93 24.85 -2.65
C PRO A 165 3.42 24.93 -3.00
N ALA A 166 3.99 26.13 -2.84
CA ALA A 166 5.41 26.41 -3.12
C ALA A 166 6.41 25.60 -2.27
N ARG A 167 5.94 24.96 -1.20
CA ARG A 167 6.76 24.02 -0.39
C ARG A 167 7.12 22.73 -1.16
N TYR A 168 6.37 22.40 -2.17
CA TYR A 168 6.66 21.26 -3.04
C TYR A 168 7.42 21.72 -4.28
N GLY A 169 8.47 21.02 -4.63
CA GLY A 169 9.30 21.34 -5.78
C GLY A 169 9.93 20.10 -6.40
N GLY A 170 10.71 20.29 -7.48
CA GLY A 170 11.48 19.23 -8.12
C GLY A 170 10.68 18.31 -9.05
N ARG A 171 9.37 18.55 -9.22
CA ARG A 171 8.50 17.83 -10.16
C ARG A 171 7.49 18.77 -10.80
N LEU A 172 6.94 18.40 -11.97
CA LEU A 172 6.19 19.31 -12.84
C LEU A 172 4.70 19.00 -12.92
N SER A 173 4.28 17.75 -12.66
CA SER A 173 2.90 17.32 -12.93
C SER A 173 2.03 17.34 -11.67
N SER A 174 2.27 16.45 -10.73
CA SER A 174 1.43 16.32 -9.54
C SER A 174 2.22 16.04 -8.27
N VAL A 175 1.55 16.14 -7.11
CA VAL A 175 2.09 15.76 -5.81
C VAL A 175 1.16 14.78 -5.13
N VAL A 176 1.69 13.64 -4.72
CA VAL A 176 1.03 12.61 -3.91
C VAL A 176 1.71 12.58 -2.55
N ASP A 177 1.10 13.15 -1.53
CA ASP A 177 1.62 13.16 -0.16
C ASP A 177 0.83 12.15 0.68
N VAL A 178 1.46 11.03 0.97
CA VAL A 178 0.90 9.92 1.75
C VAL A 178 1.27 10.10 3.21
N ARG A 179 0.26 10.11 4.09
CA ARG A 179 0.44 10.24 5.53
C ARG A 179 0.13 8.94 6.24
N THR A 180 1.07 8.49 7.04
CA THR A 180 0.89 7.31 7.88
C THR A 180 0.14 7.67 9.17
N ARG A 181 -0.57 6.67 9.74
CA ARG A 181 -1.27 6.85 11.01
C ARG A 181 -0.29 6.97 12.18
N GLU A 182 -0.64 7.79 13.14
CA GLU A 182 0.15 7.97 14.38
C GLU A 182 0.09 6.75 15.30
N GLY A 183 -0.88 5.86 15.06
CA GLY A 183 -1.23 4.78 15.99
C GLY A 183 -2.23 5.22 17.06
N ASP A 184 -2.88 4.26 17.70
CA ASP A 184 -3.81 4.54 18.78
C ASP A 184 -3.06 4.74 20.11
N PHE A 185 -3.40 5.82 20.84
CA PHE A 185 -2.77 6.14 22.13
C PHE A 185 -3.41 5.40 23.32
N ASN A 186 -4.52 4.69 23.12
CA ASN A 186 -5.31 4.11 24.22
C ASN A 186 -5.48 2.60 24.09
N GLU A 187 -5.67 2.09 22.86
CA GLU A 187 -6.02 0.69 22.59
C GLU A 187 -5.10 0.07 21.54
N TYR A 188 -4.98 -1.26 21.56
CA TYR A 188 -4.24 -2.00 20.55
C TYR A 188 -5.17 -2.45 19.44
N HIS A 189 -4.78 -2.22 18.21
CA HIS A 189 -5.46 -2.69 17.03
C HIS A 189 -4.48 -3.46 16.14
N GLY A 190 -4.93 -4.57 15.60
CA GLY A 190 -4.11 -5.38 14.68
C GLY A 190 -4.96 -5.91 13.54
N ASN A 191 -4.36 -6.01 12.37
CA ASN A 191 -4.97 -6.59 11.19
C ASN A 191 -3.98 -7.56 10.53
N PHE A 192 -4.50 -8.71 10.10
CA PHE A 192 -3.76 -9.66 9.29
C PHE A 192 -4.61 -10.05 8.09
N SER A 193 -4.03 -9.98 6.91
CA SER A 193 -4.71 -10.25 5.66
C SER A 193 -3.81 -11.09 4.74
N ILE A 194 -4.39 -12.14 4.15
CA ILE A 194 -3.75 -12.94 3.13
C ILE A 194 -4.52 -12.74 1.83
N GLY A 195 -3.84 -12.16 0.85
CA GLY A 195 -4.35 -11.98 -0.49
C GLY A 195 -3.86 -13.05 -1.47
N LEU A 196 -4.26 -12.94 -2.73
CA LEU A 196 -3.82 -13.86 -3.77
C LEU A 196 -2.32 -13.74 -4.06
N LEU A 197 -1.76 -12.54 -3.98
CA LEU A 197 -0.38 -12.25 -4.37
C LEU A 197 0.49 -11.72 -3.23
N ASP A 198 -0.13 -11.19 -2.16
CA ASP A 198 0.56 -10.62 -1.01
C ASP A 198 -0.10 -10.99 0.32
N SER A 199 0.65 -10.87 1.38
CA SER A 199 0.15 -10.92 2.75
C SER A 199 0.55 -9.66 3.48
N ARG A 200 -0.33 -9.18 4.37
CA ARG A 200 -0.16 -7.94 5.11
C ARG A 200 -0.44 -8.16 6.58
N PHE A 201 0.36 -7.49 7.38
CA PHE A 201 0.21 -7.43 8.83
C PHE A 201 0.33 -5.99 9.27
N SER A 202 -0.57 -5.53 10.12
CA SER A 202 -0.46 -4.24 10.79
C SER A 202 -0.78 -4.37 12.28
N LEU A 203 -0.09 -3.58 13.08
CA LEU A 203 -0.27 -3.49 14.51
C LEU A 203 -0.05 -2.07 14.97
N GLU A 204 -0.99 -1.51 15.72
CA GLU A 204 -0.87 -0.18 16.33
C GLU A 204 -1.33 -0.20 17.78
N GLY A 205 -0.85 0.72 18.58
CA GLY A 205 -1.28 0.83 19.96
C GLY A 205 -0.37 1.70 20.84
N PRO A 206 -0.72 1.85 22.12
CA PRO A 206 0.05 2.64 23.06
C PRO A 206 1.28 1.91 23.58
N ILE A 207 2.44 2.60 23.59
CA ILE A 207 3.57 2.23 24.44
C ILE A 207 3.38 2.84 25.83
N ILE A 208 2.98 4.11 25.87
CA ILE A 208 2.58 4.81 27.09
C ILE A 208 1.20 5.41 26.83
N LYS A 209 0.17 4.90 27.51
CA LYS A 209 -1.22 5.34 27.31
C LYS A 209 -1.36 6.86 27.38
N GLY A 210 -2.00 7.43 26.35
CA GLY A 210 -2.25 8.85 26.21
C GLY A 210 -1.02 9.69 25.88
N LYS A 211 0.19 9.09 25.71
CA LYS A 211 1.42 9.84 25.43
C LYS A 211 2.24 9.32 24.28
N THR A 212 2.41 8.01 24.17
CA THR A 212 3.27 7.41 23.15
C THR A 212 2.55 6.29 22.47
N SER A 213 2.42 6.37 21.17
CA SER A 213 1.85 5.34 20.32
C SER A 213 2.85 4.83 19.30
N PHE A 214 2.58 3.66 18.77
CA PHE A 214 3.29 3.12 17.62
C PHE A 214 2.30 2.62 16.56
N ASN A 215 2.76 2.59 15.32
CA ASN A 215 2.09 1.98 14.19
C ASN A 215 3.12 1.21 13.38
N LEU A 216 2.88 -0.08 13.17
CA LEU A 216 3.73 -1.00 12.42
C LEU A 216 2.94 -1.61 11.28
N GLY A 217 3.58 -1.76 10.13
CA GLY A 217 3.02 -2.47 8.99
C GLY A 217 4.07 -3.26 8.26
N LEU A 218 3.72 -4.49 7.91
CA LEU A 218 4.53 -5.38 7.09
C LEU A 218 3.67 -5.86 5.93
N ARG A 219 4.25 -5.92 4.76
CA ARG A 219 3.65 -6.51 3.57
C ARG A 219 4.71 -7.30 2.82
N GLY A 220 4.35 -8.43 2.26
CA GLY A 220 5.23 -9.21 1.41
C GLY A 220 4.46 -10.00 0.38
N SER A 221 5.00 -10.08 -0.83
CA SER A 221 4.47 -10.95 -1.88
C SER A 221 4.96 -12.37 -1.69
N TRP A 222 4.20 -13.32 -2.21
CA TRP A 222 4.54 -14.74 -2.23
C TRP A 222 4.36 -15.33 -3.64
N LEU A 223 4.59 -14.48 -4.65
CA LEU A 223 4.55 -14.86 -6.06
C LEU A 223 5.51 -15.98 -6.39
N ASP A 224 6.67 -16.05 -5.73
CA ASP A 224 7.65 -17.13 -5.88
C ASP A 224 7.05 -18.50 -5.56
N VAL A 225 6.15 -18.58 -4.59
CA VAL A 225 5.49 -19.83 -4.21
C VAL A 225 4.64 -20.38 -5.36
N ILE A 226 4.15 -19.49 -6.24
CA ILE A 226 3.34 -19.86 -7.41
C ILE A 226 4.23 -20.03 -8.64
N SER A 227 5.18 -19.12 -8.87
CA SER A 227 6.00 -19.12 -10.09
C SER A 227 6.95 -20.30 -10.16
N ILE A 228 7.61 -20.67 -9.07
CA ILE A 228 8.56 -21.79 -9.04
C ILE A 228 7.93 -23.12 -9.53
N PRO A 229 6.79 -23.59 -8.96
CA PRO A 229 6.16 -24.81 -9.46
C PRO A 229 5.59 -24.68 -10.88
N ALA A 230 5.14 -23.47 -11.27
CA ALA A 230 4.65 -23.23 -12.63
C ALA A 230 5.78 -23.36 -13.65
N PHE A 231 6.94 -22.76 -13.42
CA PHE A 231 8.10 -22.92 -14.30
C PHE A 231 8.66 -24.34 -14.26
N ALA A 232 8.63 -25.03 -13.12
CA ALA A 232 9.00 -26.44 -13.07
C ALA A 232 8.10 -27.33 -13.95
N LEU A 233 6.81 -26.98 -14.05
CA LEU A 233 5.87 -27.68 -14.94
C LEU A 233 6.15 -27.34 -16.42
N ILE A 234 6.35 -26.06 -16.75
CA ILE A 234 6.68 -25.59 -18.10
C ILE A 234 7.97 -26.30 -18.57
N ASN A 235 9.01 -26.28 -17.77
CA ASN A 235 10.30 -26.88 -18.11
C ASN A 235 10.23 -28.40 -18.36
N ARG A 236 9.31 -29.10 -17.70
CA ARG A 236 9.09 -30.56 -18.04
C ARG A 236 8.58 -30.75 -19.44
N MET A 237 7.92 -29.75 -20.01
CA MET A 237 7.38 -29.83 -21.37
C MET A 237 8.40 -29.34 -22.39
N THR A 238 9.04 -28.21 -22.13
CA THR A 238 9.96 -27.53 -23.07
C THR A 238 11.33 -28.23 -23.17
N VAL A 239 11.92 -28.64 -22.05
CA VAL A 239 13.24 -29.31 -22.05
C VAL A 239 13.23 -30.58 -22.92
N LYS A 240 12.12 -31.30 -22.93
CA LYS A 240 12.00 -32.55 -23.71
C LYS A 240 11.94 -32.31 -25.22
N ASP A 241 11.39 -31.13 -25.62
CA ASP A 241 11.14 -30.83 -27.03
C ASP A 241 12.21 -29.91 -27.64
N SER A 242 12.76 -28.97 -26.88
CA SER A 242 13.69 -27.96 -27.37
C SER A 242 15.01 -27.82 -26.58
N GLY A 243 15.17 -28.55 -25.46
CA GLY A 243 16.33 -28.38 -24.57
C GLY A 243 16.30 -27.06 -23.74
N GLU A 244 15.24 -26.27 -23.85
CA GLU A 244 15.16 -24.96 -23.22
C GLU A 244 14.60 -25.07 -21.80
N ARG A 245 15.22 -24.31 -20.88
CA ARG A 245 14.78 -24.17 -19.49
C ARG A 245 14.52 -22.71 -19.20
N TYR A 246 13.43 -22.43 -18.52
CA TYR A 246 13.03 -21.08 -18.11
C TYR A 246 12.91 -21.01 -16.59
N ASN A 247 13.40 -19.93 -16.03
CA ASN A 247 13.25 -19.61 -14.62
C ASN A 247 12.82 -18.15 -14.50
N ALA A 248 11.78 -17.92 -13.70
CA ALA A 248 11.43 -16.55 -13.33
C ALA A 248 10.89 -16.52 -11.91
N HIS A 249 11.33 -15.55 -11.15
CA HIS A 249 10.85 -15.32 -9.80
C HIS A 249 10.67 -13.81 -9.56
N TYR A 250 9.72 -13.50 -8.72
CA TYR A 250 9.51 -12.13 -8.27
C TYR A 250 8.96 -12.10 -6.86
N ARG A 251 9.57 -11.30 -6.02
CA ARG A 251 9.10 -11.01 -4.68
C ARG A 251 9.35 -9.55 -4.31
N PHE A 252 8.46 -9.02 -3.50
CA PHE A 252 8.69 -7.76 -2.82
C PHE A 252 8.29 -7.86 -1.35
N TRP A 253 8.78 -6.94 -0.56
CA TRP A 253 8.34 -6.73 0.81
C TRP A 253 8.48 -5.27 1.21
N ASP A 254 7.59 -4.83 2.10
CA ASP A 254 7.58 -3.50 2.72
C ASP A 254 7.51 -3.62 4.22
N ALA A 255 8.21 -2.72 4.89
CA ALA A 255 8.10 -2.49 6.31
C ALA A 255 7.87 -1.00 6.57
N ASN A 256 6.87 -0.70 7.38
CA ASN A 256 6.54 0.64 7.86
C ASN A 256 6.58 0.63 9.38
N ALA A 257 7.14 1.68 9.97
CA ALA A 257 7.09 1.89 11.40
C ALA A 257 6.97 3.38 11.70
N ARG A 258 6.06 3.74 12.60
CA ARG A 258 5.93 5.09 13.13
C ARG A 258 5.85 5.03 14.65
N LEU A 259 6.60 5.88 15.30
CA LEU A 259 6.55 6.12 16.75
C LEU A 259 6.19 7.57 16.96
N THR A 260 5.13 7.83 17.71
CA THR A 260 4.65 9.18 18.00
C THR A 260 4.63 9.42 19.49
N HIS A 261 5.23 10.52 19.93
CA HIS A 261 5.25 10.94 21.33
C HIS A 261 4.66 12.33 21.49
N LEU A 262 3.67 12.45 22.36
CA LEU A 262 3.04 13.70 22.76
C LEU A 262 3.68 14.22 24.04
N PHE A 263 4.48 15.28 23.94
CA PHE A 263 4.99 15.99 25.13
C PHE A 263 3.91 16.86 25.74
N ALA A 264 3.06 17.44 24.90
CA ALA A 264 1.87 18.25 25.24
C ALA A 264 0.87 18.14 24.07
N PRO A 265 -0.37 18.60 24.22
CA PRO A 265 -1.38 18.54 23.16
C PRO A 265 -0.93 19.17 21.82
N ASP A 266 -0.10 20.20 21.90
CA ASP A 266 0.41 20.95 20.74
C ASP A 266 1.94 20.76 20.55
N ASN A 267 2.52 19.68 21.06
CA ASN A 267 3.95 19.38 20.97
C ASN A 267 4.14 17.88 20.73
N THR A 268 4.38 17.52 19.48
CA THR A 268 4.43 16.15 18.99
C THR A 268 5.76 15.88 18.32
N LEU A 269 6.42 14.81 18.71
CA LEU A 269 7.60 14.27 18.06
C LEU A 269 7.25 12.91 17.44
N SER A 270 7.57 12.75 16.17
CA SER A 270 7.36 11.48 15.48
C SER A 270 8.62 11.00 14.75
N LEU A 271 8.90 9.71 14.90
CA LEU A 271 9.94 8.99 14.15
C LEU A 271 9.23 8.07 13.16
N ASN A 272 9.54 8.24 11.87
CA ASN A 272 8.98 7.44 10.80
C ASN A 272 10.07 6.65 10.11
N PHE A 273 9.74 5.43 9.74
CA PHE A 273 10.58 4.53 8.98
C PHE A 273 9.77 3.80 7.92
N TYR A 274 10.29 3.77 6.71
CA TYR A 274 9.82 2.94 5.62
C TYR A 274 11.00 2.26 4.94
N MET A 275 10.83 0.99 4.59
CA MET A 275 11.75 0.26 3.74
C MET A 275 10.96 -0.69 2.86
N GLY A 276 11.22 -0.64 1.55
CA GLY A 276 10.67 -1.55 0.56
C GLY A 276 11.76 -2.11 -0.32
N ARG A 277 11.65 -3.37 -0.69
CA ARG A 277 12.60 -4.07 -1.56
C ARG A 277 11.87 -4.96 -2.54
N ASP A 278 12.37 -4.97 -3.77
CA ASP A 278 11.96 -5.82 -4.87
C ASP A 278 13.14 -6.65 -5.34
N ASN A 279 12.84 -7.86 -5.77
CA ASN A 279 13.76 -8.75 -6.44
C ASN A 279 13.02 -9.45 -7.58
N LEU A 280 13.51 -9.27 -8.79
CA LEU A 280 13.02 -9.91 -10.02
C LEU A 280 14.17 -10.66 -10.66
N GLY A 281 14.04 -11.95 -10.81
CA GLY A 281 14.99 -12.78 -11.54
C GLY A 281 14.33 -13.42 -12.75
N PHE A 282 15.11 -13.53 -13.81
CA PHE A 282 14.72 -14.20 -15.04
C PHE A 282 15.93 -14.96 -15.59
N GLY A 283 15.77 -16.27 -15.80
CA GLY A 283 16.79 -17.15 -16.32
C GLY A 283 16.32 -17.93 -17.54
N ILE A 284 17.21 -18.09 -18.49
CA ILE A 284 17.05 -18.95 -19.66
C ILE A 284 18.26 -19.87 -19.74
N GLY A 285 18.01 -21.18 -19.77
CA GLY A 285 19.02 -22.20 -20.05
C GLY A 285 18.70 -22.91 -21.34
N VAL A 286 19.70 -23.18 -22.15
CA VAL A 286 19.60 -23.97 -23.37
C VAL A 286 20.60 -25.10 -23.27
N GLU A 287 20.13 -26.33 -23.49
CA GLU A 287 20.94 -27.53 -23.52
C GLU A 287 20.81 -28.17 -24.92
N ASP A 288 21.90 -28.11 -25.68
CA ASP A 288 21.99 -28.77 -26.99
C ASP A 288 22.86 -30.04 -26.84
N ILE A 289 22.25 -31.16 -27.11
CA ILE A 289 22.90 -32.49 -26.97
C ILE A 289 22.93 -33.16 -28.34
N ASP A 290 24.13 -33.24 -28.91
CA ASP A 290 24.42 -34.09 -30.06
C ASP A 290 25.14 -35.36 -29.62
N GLU A 291 25.27 -36.36 -30.52
CA GLU A 291 25.88 -37.64 -30.20
C GLU A 291 27.29 -37.53 -29.59
N ASP A 292 28.06 -36.52 -30.01
CA ASP A 292 29.44 -36.30 -29.58
C ASP A 292 29.65 -34.98 -28.80
N ARG A 293 28.61 -34.18 -28.58
CA ARG A 293 28.73 -32.85 -27.97
C ARG A 293 27.52 -32.49 -27.11
N SER A 294 27.80 -31.92 -25.95
CA SER A 294 26.80 -31.27 -25.12
C SER A 294 27.23 -29.85 -24.86
N GLU A 295 26.37 -28.89 -25.23
CA GLU A 295 26.56 -27.49 -24.96
C GLU A 295 25.43 -27.00 -24.05
N VAL A 296 25.78 -26.39 -22.93
CA VAL A 296 24.85 -25.80 -22.00
C VAL A 296 25.16 -24.32 -21.88
N THR A 297 24.19 -23.49 -22.21
CA THR A 297 24.28 -22.05 -22.02
C THR A 297 23.21 -21.63 -21.05
N ASP A 298 23.61 -21.06 -19.92
CA ASP A 298 22.70 -20.50 -18.91
C ASP A 298 22.91 -18.98 -18.85
N GLY A 299 21.82 -18.22 -18.93
CA GLY A 299 21.82 -16.77 -18.74
C GLY A 299 20.82 -16.38 -17.67
N ASP A 300 21.28 -15.68 -16.65
CA ASP A 300 20.46 -15.21 -15.54
C ASP A 300 20.55 -13.67 -15.43
N LEU A 301 19.39 -13.03 -15.30
CA LEU A 301 19.23 -11.62 -15.07
C LEU A 301 18.56 -11.41 -13.69
N ASP A 302 19.26 -10.76 -12.78
CA ASP A 302 18.75 -10.39 -11.47
C ASP A 302 18.62 -8.88 -11.32
N LEU A 303 17.41 -8.43 -11.06
CA LEU A 303 17.06 -7.04 -10.81
C LEU A 303 16.63 -6.85 -9.36
N ASN A 304 17.29 -5.95 -8.65
CA ASN A 304 16.95 -5.58 -7.29
C ASN A 304 16.77 -4.07 -7.21
N TRP A 305 15.70 -3.64 -6.57
CA TRP A 305 15.49 -2.21 -6.29
C TRP A 305 14.72 -2.00 -5.00
N GLY A 306 14.74 -0.79 -4.49
CA GLY A 306 14.00 -0.45 -3.29
C GLY A 306 14.27 0.93 -2.76
N ASN A 307 13.42 1.35 -1.84
CA ASN A 307 13.52 2.62 -1.14
C ASN A 307 13.71 2.41 0.34
N MET A 308 14.38 3.37 0.96
CA MET A 308 14.42 3.55 2.39
C MET A 308 14.13 5.02 2.71
N VAL A 309 13.18 5.27 3.61
CA VAL A 309 12.84 6.61 4.08
C VAL A 309 12.82 6.58 5.59
N THR A 310 13.53 7.51 6.21
CA THR A 310 13.53 7.70 7.66
C THR A 310 13.39 9.18 7.96
N SER A 311 12.51 9.54 8.89
CA SER A 311 12.37 10.94 9.31
C SER A 311 12.09 11.07 10.79
N LEU A 312 12.59 12.17 11.34
CA LEU A 312 12.25 12.67 12.67
C LEU A 312 11.52 14.01 12.46
N ASN A 313 10.26 14.07 12.82
CA ASN A 313 9.42 15.26 12.65
C ASN A 313 9.01 15.78 14.03
N TRP A 314 9.15 17.09 14.21
CA TRP A 314 8.78 17.79 15.42
C TRP A 314 7.82 18.91 15.11
N ASP A 315 6.56 18.73 15.54
CA ASP A 315 5.48 19.71 15.43
C ASP A 315 5.31 20.39 16.78
N LEU A 316 5.54 21.70 16.85
CA LEU A 316 5.52 22.47 18.08
C LEU A 316 4.75 23.77 17.90
N LYS A 317 3.74 23.99 18.73
CA LYS A 317 3.09 25.28 18.89
C LYS A 317 3.76 26.04 20.04
N LEU A 318 4.52 27.08 19.70
CA LEU A 318 5.19 27.93 20.69
C LEU A 318 4.25 29.01 21.27
N SER A 319 3.31 29.53 20.48
CA SER A 319 2.29 30.46 20.88
C SER A 319 1.08 30.39 19.96
N ASP A 320 0.01 31.13 20.23
CA ASP A 320 -1.19 31.11 19.37
C ASP A 320 -0.93 31.56 17.93
N ASN A 321 0.16 32.28 17.69
CA ASN A 321 0.53 32.77 16.36
C ASN A 321 1.84 32.17 15.82
N LEU A 322 2.52 31.31 16.58
CA LEU A 322 3.82 30.73 16.17
C LEU A 322 3.82 29.24 16.26
N TYR A 323 3.95 28.61 15.10
CA TYR A 323 4.09 27.17 14.92
C TYR A 323 5.47 26.86 14.34
N VAL A 324 6.10 25.81 14.82
CA VAL A 324 7.35 25.27 14.29
C VAL A 324 7.08 23.86 13.84
N ASP A 325 7.41 23.57 12.59
CA ASP A 325 7.40 22.26 11.97
C ASP A 325 8.84 22.01 11.48
N ALA A 326 9.54 21.12 12.16
CA ALA A 326 10.92 20.78 11.86
C ALA A 326 11.04 19.30 11.49
N SER A 327 11.73 19.04 10.39
CA SER A 327 11.93 17.67 9.90
C SER A 327 13.39 17.44 9.60
N LEU A 328 13.93 16.35 10.13
CA LEU A 328 15.22 15.78 9.73
C LEU A 328 14.94 14.44 9.06
N PHE A 329 15.44 14.26 7.85
CA PHE A 329 15.15 13.03 7.11
C PHE A 329 16.31 12.50 6.30
N HIS A 330 16.22 11.21 6.00
CA HIS A 330 17.05 10.53 5.01
C HIS A 330 16.13 9.75 4.07
N SER A 331 16.35 9.91 2.78
CA SER A 331 15.65 9.16 1.72
C SER A 331 16.67 8.61 0.74
N GLN A 332 16.56 7.31 0.47
CA GLN A 332 17.48 6.60 -0.41
C GLN A 332 16.69 5.67 -1.33
N ASN A 333 17.08 5.62 -2.59
CA ASN A 333 16.73 4.56 -3.52
C ASN A 333 17.99 3.83 -3.95
N ARG A 334 17.96 2.52 -3.93
CA ARG A 334 19.05 1.68 -4.42
C ARG A 334 18.49 0.67 -5.41
N SER A 335 19.13 0.61 -6.57
CA SER A 335 18.85 -0.41 -7.58
C SER A 335 20.16 -1.08 -8.05
N SER A 336 20.07 -2.36 -8.33
CA SER A 336 21.13 -3.13 -8.95
C SER A 336 20.55 -4.09 -9.98
N TYR A 337 21.27 -4.31 -11.02
CA TYR A 337 21.01 -5.38 -11.97
C TYR A 337 22.32 -6.14 -12.22
N GLU A 338 22.17 -7.44 -12.29
CA GLU A 338 23.26 -8.39 -12.49
C GLU A 338 22.86 -9.32 -13.63
N LEU A 339 23.72 -9.42 -14.61
CA LEU A 339 23.57 -10.33 -15.74
C LEU A 339 24.72 -11.34 -15.65
N THR A 340 24.38 -12.60 -15.50
CA THR A 340 25.33 -13.71 -15.50
C THR A 340 25.07 -14.58 -16.71
N SER A 341 26.10 -14.90 -17.46
CA SER A 341 26.05 -15.89 -18.54
C SER A 341 27.13 -16.93 -18.32
N VAL A 342 26.71 -18.19 -18.34
CA VAL A 342 27.61 -19.34 -18.20
C VAL A 342 27.47 -20.22 -19.43
N GLU A 343 28.60 -20.48 -20.09
CA GLU A 343 28.68 -21.40 -21.21
C GLU A 343 29.54 -22.61 -20.79
N ASP A 344 28.97 -23.82 -20.80
CA ASP A 344 29.66 -25.05 -20.47
C ASP A 344 29.63 -25.98 -21.69
N ASN A 345 30.75 -26.08 -22.38
CA ASN A 345 30.92 -26.91 -23.57
C ASN A 345 31.58 -28.21 -23.20
N ARG A 346 30.92 -29.32 -23.49
CA ARG A 346 31.44 -30.68 -23.29
C ARG A 346 31.46 -31.41 -24.60
N SER A 347 32.64 -31.82 -25.03
CA SER A 347 32.79 -32.64 -26.23
C SER A 347 33.39 -34.02 -25.90
N TYR A 348 32.80 -35.05 -26.46
CA TYR A 348 33.27 -36.42 -26.36
C TYR A 348 33.89 -36.82 -27.69
N MET A 349 35.16 -37.23 -27.69
CA MET A 349 35.81 -37.84 -28.85
C MET A 349 35.90 -39.35 -28.59
N MET A 350 35.17 -40.14 -29.35
CA MET A 350 35.37 -41.57 -29.42
C MET A 350 36.43 -41.88 -30.50
N ASP A 351 37.61 -42.19 -30.09
CA ASP A 351 38.66 -42.68 -30.97
C ASP A 351 38.87 -44.16 -30.66
N GLY A 352 38.10 -45.08 -31.01
CA GLY A 352 38.23 -46.51 -30.97
C GLY A 352 39.05 -47.17 -29.83
N THR A 353 39.83 -46.44 -29.06
CA THR A 353 40.72 -46.88 -27.98
C THR A 353 40.61 -46.09 -26.68
N TYR A 354 40.19 -44.82 -26.69
CA TYR A 354 40.05 -44.01 -25.49
C TYR A 354 38.96 -42.91 -25.68
N ASP A 355 38.06 -42.82 -24.70
CA ASP A 355 37.11 -41.72 -24.61
C ASP A 355 37.86 -40.47 -24.08
N ARG A 356 37.92 -39.39 -24.86
CA ARG A 356 38.45 -38.09 -24.44
C ARG A 356 37.31 -37.16 -24.14
N TYR A 357 37.29 -36.65 -22.91
CA TYR A 357 36.36 -35.62 -22.44
C TYR A 357 37.06 -34.26 -22.41
N TRP A 358 36.46 -33.27 -23.07
CA TRP A 358 36.89 -31.88 -23.00
C TRP A 358 35.77 -31.04 -22.41
N ARG A 359 36.11 -30.22 -21.43
CA ARG A 359 35.22 -29.23 -20.83
C ARG A 359 35.87 -27.89 -20.90
N SER A 360 35.17 -26.86 -21.47
CA SER A 360 35.46 -25.45 -21.30
C SER A 360 34.24 -24.79 -20.67
N ALA A 361 34.44 -24.00 -19.65
CA ALA A 361 33.39 -23.20 -19.03
C ALA A 361 33.88 -21.75 -19.01
N GLU A 362 33.05 -20.87 -19.55
CA GLU A 362 33.23 -19.42 -19.49
C GLU A 362 32.09 -18.81 -18.73
N GLU A 363 32.39 -17.97 -17.74
CA GLU A 363 31.43 -17.23 -16.93
C GLU A 363 31.64 -15.75 -17.13
N TYR A 364 30.58 -15.06 -17.54
CA TYR A 364 30.54 -13.60 -17.66
C TYR A 364 29.56 -13.03 -16.67
N ASN A 365 30.01 -12.08 -15.84
CA ASN A 365 29.20 -11.40 -14.87
C ASN A 365 29.31 -9.88 -15.07
N ILE A 366 28.18 -9.22 -15.29
CA ILE A 366 28.06 -7.76 -15.39
C ILE A 366 27.11 -7.29 -14.30
N ALA A 367 27.63 -6.56 -13.32
CA ALA A 367 26.83 -5.97 -12.27
C ALA A 367 26.90 -4.44 -12.31
N VAL A 368 25.75 -3.79 -12.25
CA VAL A 368 25.63 -2.32 -12.14
C VAL A 368 24.78 -1.97 -10.92
N VAL A 369 25.29 -1.09 -10.10
CA VAL A 369 24.61 -0.61 -8.89
C VAL A 369 24.41 0.88 -8.97
N ASN A 370 23.16 1.35 -8.84
CA ASN A 370 22.81 2.75 -8.69
C ASN A 370 22.34 3.01 -7.27
N ASP A 371 22.85 4.06 -6.67
CA ASP A 371 22.50 4.52 -5.32
C ASP A 371 22.19 6.02 -5.38
N LEU A 372 20.93 6.38 -5.05
CA LEU A 372 20.44 7.75 -5.02
C LEU A 372 20.01 8.06 -3.57
N GLY A 373 20.67 8.98 -2.93
CA GLY A 373 20.41 9.36 -1.56
C GLY A 373 20.38 10.86 -1.34
#